data_5f9775cfb425186ad2c048727c1ff5b4
#
_entry.id   5f9775cfb425186ad2c048727c1ff5b4
#
_cell.length_a   1.000
_cell.length_b   1.000
_cell.length_c   1.000
_cell.angle_alpha   90.00
_cell.angle_beta   90.00
_cell.angle_gamma   90.00
#
_symmetry.space_group_name_H-M   'P 1'
#
loop_
_entity.id
_entity.type
_entity.pdbx_description
1 polymer ?
#
loop_
_entity_poly.entity_id
_entity_poly.type
_entity_poly.pdbx_seq_one_letter_code
_entity_poly.pdbx_strand_id
1 'polypeptide(L)'
;MTIRFSKGATAAVLAASLALAACSPSGNVAGGGGIIETALFSPTYNDDYVPQTYGSRYDCRAMTAQYGAANVWRGLVGGRKQVDFKTRPYSREGCFQSEAECQAFLTYVSSFLLQTFTRECRLGA
;
A
#
# COMPACT_ATOMS: atom_id res chain seq x y z
N MET A 1 46.72 -52.09 -32.20
CA MET A 1 46.16 -50.73 -31.96
C MET A 1 44.65 -50.88 -31.93
N THR A 2 44.08 -51.00 -30.74
CA THR A 2 42.69 -51.41 -30.55
C THR A 2 41.91 -50.25 -29.87
N ILE A 3 41.07 -49.59 -30.62
CA ILE A 3 40.22 -48.51 -30.12
C ILE A 3 38.95 -49.12 -29.56
N ARG A 4 38.73 -49.02 -28.25
CA ARG A 4 37.48 -49.42 -27.59
C ARG A 4 36.55 -48.24 -27.57
N PHE A 5 35.47 -48.34 -28.32
CA PHE A 5 34.31 -47.46 -28.16
C PHE A 5 33.51 -47.83 -26.94
N SER A 6 33.46 -46.94 -26.00
CA SER A 6 32.53 -47.02 -24.85
C SER A 6 31.20 -46.36 -25.23
N LYS A 7 30.17 -47.21 -25.33
CA LYS A 7 28.78 -46.77 -25.43
C LYS A 7 28.33 -46.32 -24.06
N GLY A 8 27.93 -45.08 -23.94
CA GLY A 8 27.27 -44.52 -22.74
C GLY A 8 26.36 -43.38 -23.18
N ALA A 9 25.29 -43.72 -23.87
CA ALA A 9 24.23 -42.77 -24.16
C ALA A 9 23.27 -42.72 -22.98
N THR A 10 23.45 -41.80 -22.08
CA THR A 10 22.42 -41.45 -21.10
C THR A 10 21.70 -40.21 -21.61
N ALA A 11 20.52 -40.45 -22.14
CA ALA A 11 19.59 -39.40 -22.52
C ALA A 11 19.08 -38.73 -21.22
N ALA A 12 19.60 -37.54 -20.92
CA ALA A 12 19.03 -36.68 -19.89
C ALA A 12 17.82 -35.98 -20.47
N VAL A 13 16.65 -36.51 -20.13
CA VAL A 13 15.38 -35.83 -20.36
C VAL A 13 15.31 -34.64 -19.41
N LEU A 14 15.62 -33.46 -19.95
CA LEU A 14 15.35 -32.18 -19.28
C LEU A 14 13.86 -31.96 -19.36
N ALA A 15 13.15 -32.36 -18.29
CA ALA A 15 11.82 -31.89 -18.01
C ALA A 15 11.91 -30.40 -17.68
N ALA A 16 11.66 -29.58 -18.69
CA ALA A 16 11.44 -28.16 -18.48
C ALA A 16 10.09 -28.01 -17.75
N SER A 17 10.15 -27.97 -16.42
CA SER A 17 9.03 -27.54 -15.59
C SER A 17 8.82 -26.05 -15.87
N LEU A 18 7.88 -25.74 -16.76
CA LEU A 18 7.29 -24.40 -16.82
C LEU A 18 6.58 -24.19 -15.49
N ALA A 19 7.28 -23.63 -14.53
CA ALA A 19 6.66 -22.96 -13.42
C ALA A 19 5.89 -21.77 -13.99
N LEU A 20 4.61 -22.00 -14.31
CA LEU A 20 3.65 -20.91 -14.35
C LEU A 20 3.71 -20.28 -12.95
N ALA A 21 4.53 -19.25 -12.83
CA ALA A 21 4.37 -18.30 -11.77
C ALA A 21 2.98 -17.71 -11.95
N ALA A 22 1.97 -18.40 -11.40
CA ALA A 22 0.72 -17.77 -11.12
C ALA A 22 1.10 -16.52 -10.34
N CYS A 23 0.93 -15.37 -10.97
CA CYS A 23 0.83 -14.11 -10.27
C CYS A 23 -0.37 -14.27 -9.35
N SER A 24 -0.16 -14.91 -8.22
CA SER A 24 -1.06 -14.78 -7.11
C SER A 24 -1.02 -13.30 -6.75
N PRO A 25 -2.14 -12.59 -6.80
CA PRO A 25 -2.24 -11.24 -6.25
C PRO A 25 -2.31 -11.31 -4.71
N SER A 26 -1.68 -12.28 -4.11
CA SER A 26 -1.31 -12.26 -2.71
C SER A 26 -0.03 -11.45 -2.55
N GLY A 27 -0.05 -10.24 -3.13
CA GLY A 27 0.72 -9.17 -2.56
C GLY A 27 0.23 -9.04 -1.13
N ASN A 28 0.92 -9.70 -0.21
CA ASN A 28 0.97 -9.24 1.15
C ASN A 28 1.53 -7.82 1.06
N VAL A 29 0.65 -6.88 0.79
CA VAL A 29 0.89 -5.47 1.09
C VAL A 29 0.83 -5.44 2.61
N ALA A 30 1.91 -5.99 3.20
CA ALA A 30 2.11 -5.93 4.63
C ALA A 30 2.18 -4.45 4.96
N GLY A 31 1.11 -3.92 5.46
CA GLY A 31 1.01 -2.55 5.93
C GLY A 31 -0.09 -1.70 5.31
N GLY A 32 -0.46 -1.88 4.04
CA GLY A 32 -1.48 -1.07 3.37
C GLY A 32 -2.93 -1.59 3.52
N GLY A 33 -3.10 -2.86 3.85
CA GLY A 33 -4.39 -3.53 3.82
C GLY A 33 -5.48 -2.91 4.69
N GLY A 34 -5.13 -2.37 5.85
CA GLY A 34 -6.12 -1.83 6.77
C GLY A 34 -6.87 -0.59 6.26
N ILE A 35 -6.24 0.28 5.50
CA ILE A 35 -6.90 1.47 4.94
C ILE A 35 -7.78 1.05 3.75
N ILE A 36 -7.27 0.18 2.90
CA ILE A 36 -7.99 -0.32 1.73
C ILE A 36 -9.15 -1.22 2.15
N GLU A 37 -8.95 -2.12 3.11
CA GLU A 37 -10.02 -2.96 3.64
C GLU A 37 -11.15 -2.15 4.27
N THR A 38 -10.83 -1.15 5.06
CA THR A 38 -11.85 -0.27 5.66
C THR A 38 -12.65 0.46 4.58
N ALA A 39 -12.03 0.83 3.47
CA ALA A 39 -12.70 1.51 2.39
C ALA A 39 -13.58 0.58 1.55
N LEU A 40 -13.09 -0.63 1.24
CA LEU A 40 -13.82 -1.61 0.43
C LEU A 40 -15.01 -2.23 1.17
N PHE A 41 -14.92 -2.34 2.49
CA PHE A 41 -15.93 -2.96 3.33
C PHE A 41 -16.73 -1.96 4.18
N SER A 42 -16.55 -0.67 3.97
CA SER A 42 -17.40 0.33 4.61
C SER A 42 -18.82 0.24 4.04
N PRO A 43 -19.80 -0.27 4.78
CA PRO A 43 -21.11 -0.61 4.22
C PRO A 43 -22.02 0.60 4.01
N THR A 44 -21.54 1.79 4.30
CA THR A 44 -22.37 3.01 4.21
C THR A 44 -21.84 3.92 3.13
N TYR A 45 -22.64 4.08 2.08
CA TYR A 45 -22.47 5.18 1.14
C TYR A 45 -22.70 6.48 1.91
N ASN A 46 -21.62 7.14 2.26
CA ASN A 46 -21.63 8.42 2.94
C ASN A 46 -20.86 9.42 2.07
N ASP A 47 -21.58 10.35 1.49
CA ASP A 47 -21.00 11.38 0.63
C ASP A 47 -19.94 12.24 1.36
N ASP A 48 -20.06 12.35 2.68
CA ASP A 48 -19.10 13.05 3.53
C ASP A 48 -17.86 12.22 3.88
N TYR A 49 -17.86 10.91 3.56
CA TYR A 49 -16.78 10.04 3.96
C TYR A 49 -15.46 10.41 3.27
N VAL A 50 -14.44 10.63 4.08
CA VAL A 50 -13.02 10.70 3.66
C VAL A 50 -12.23 9.83 4.63
N PRO A 51 -11.46 8.85 4.14
CA PRO A 51 -10.70 7.95 4.99
C PRO A 51 -9.85 8.68 6.03
N GLN A 52 -9.80 8.12 7.24
CA GLN A 52 -8.99 8.66 8.34
C GLN A 52 -8.22 7.53 9.02
N THR A 53 -7.10 7.88 9.64
CA THR A 53 -6.22 6.94 10.35
C THR A 53 -6.42 6.94 11.85
N TYR A 54 -7.17 7.90 12.39
CA TYR A 54 -7.40 8.05 13.82
C TYR A 54 -7.96 6.76 14.46
N GLY A 55 -7.34 6.31 15.53
CA GLY A 55 -7.69 5.08 16.22
C GLY A 55 -7.30 3.79 15.49
N SER A 56 -6.65 3.88 14.32
CA SER A 56 -6.09 2.73 13.61
C SER A 56 -4.60 2.54 13.91
N ARG A 57 -4.03 1.45 13.39
CA ARG A 57 -2.58 1.22 13.46
C ARG A 57 -1.73 2.31 12.77
N TYR A 58 -2.34 3.13 11.91
CA TYR A 58 -1.69 4.24 11.21
C TYR A 58 -1.90 5.59 11.90
N ASP A 59 -2.51 5.59 13.07
CA ASP A 59 -2.59 6.78 13.92
C ASP A 59 -1.17 7.22 14.30
N CYS A 60 -0.85 8.49 14.06
CA CYS A 60 0.49 9.01 14.30
C CYS A 60 0.92 8.88 15.75
N ARG A 61 0.00 8.98 16.70
CA ARG A 61 0.29 8.78 18.13
C ARG A 61 0.74 7.35 18.41
N ALA A 62 0.03 6.37 17.87
CA ALA A 62 0.35 4.97 18.05
C ALA A 62 1.70 4.62 17.36
N MET A 63 1.87 5.07 16.13
CA MET A 63 3.08 4.81 15.34
C MET A 63 4.32 5.45 15.95
N THR A 64 4.24 6.71 16.38
CA THR A 64 5.38 7.39 17.03
C THR A 64 5.72 6.81 18.39
N ALA A 65 4.73 6.35 19.14
CA ALA A 65 4.95 5.66 20.42
C ALA A 65 5.65 4.31 20.22
N GLN A 66 5.32 3.59 19.15
CA GLN A 66 5.85 2.25 18.87
C GLN A 66 7.25 2.28 18.22
N TYR A 67 7.47 3.16 17.25
CA TYR A 67 8.67 3.17 16.40
C TYR A 67 9.57 4.38 16.59
N GLY A 68 9.13 5.37 17.34
CA GLY A 68 9.82 6.66 17.51
C GLY A 68 9.52 7.63 16.38
N ALA A 69 9.36 8.92 16.71
CA ALA A 69 8.98 9.96 15.76
C ALA A 69 9.93 10.07 14.56
N ALA A 70 11.23 9.91 14.79
CA ALA A 70 12.25 10.02 13.73
C ALA A 70 12.21 8.89 12.70
N ASN A 71 11.57 7.76 13.02
CA ASN A 71 11.57 6.53 12.20
C ASN A 71 10.25 6.29 11.47
N VAL A 72 9.30 7.20 11.57
CA VAL A 72 8.00 7.06 10.90
C VAL A 72 7.85 8.11 9.81
N TRP A 73 7.21 7.70 8.72
CA TRP A 73 6.83 8.57 7.62
C TRP A 73 5.48 9.18 7.91
N ARG A 74 5.42 10.52 7.99
CA ARG A 74 4.19 11.27 8.16
C ARG A 74 3.63 11.68 6.82
N GLY A 75 2.41 11.23 6.52
CA GLY A 75 1.63 11.64 5.36
C GLY A 75 0.61 12.69 5.75
N LEU A 76 0.58 13.79 5.00
CA LEU A 76 -0.41 14.84 5.14
C LEU A 76 -1.07 15.10 3.80
N VAL A 77 -2.39 15.03 3.76
CA VAL A 77 -3.19 15.35 2.58
C VAL A 77 -4.32 16.28 2.96
N GLY A 78 -4.47 17.34 2.20
CA GLY A 78 -5.50 18.34 2.40
C GLY A 78 -6.11 18.78 1.08
N GLY A 79 -7.40 19.04 1.09
CA GLY A 79 -8.12 19.44 -0.11
C GLY A 79 -9.56 19.81 0.14
N ARG A 80 -10.35 19.78 -0.92
CA ARG A 80 -11.78 20.06 -0.90
C ARG A 80 -12.57 18.90 -1.47
N LYS A 81 -13.72 18.64 -0.87
CA LYS A 81 -14.73 17.71 -1.37
C LYS A 81 -16.05 18.44 -1.53
N GLN A 82 -16.82 18.07 -2.53
CA GLN A 82 -18.19 18.55 -2.69
C GLN A 82 -19.15 17.57 -2.02
N VAL A 83 -19.97 18.08 -1.12
CA VAL A 83 -20.97 17.32 -0.40
C VAL A 83 -22.26 18.15 -0.36
N ASP A 84 -23.38 17.59 -0.79
CA ASP A 84 -24.69 18.29 -0.83
C ASP A 84 -24.61 19.68 -1.48
N PHE A 85 -23.95 19.78 -2.64
CA PHE A 85 -23.72 21.02 -3.39
C PHE A 85 -22.89 22.07 -2.65
N LYS A 86 -22.27 21.71 -1.51
CA LYS A 86 -21.37 22.57 -0.73
C LYS A 86 -19.94 22.04 -0.81
N THR A 87 -19.01 22.95 -0.95
CA THR A 87 -17.58 22.61 -0.90
C THR A 87 -17.10 22.66 0.53
N ARG A 88 -16.57 21.55 1.03
CA ARG A 88 -16.01 21.43 2.39
C ARG A 88 -14.52 21.15 2.34
N PRO A 89 -13.72 21.79 3.21
CA PRO A 89 -12.31 21.47 3.35
C PRO A 89 -12.13 20.20 4.17
N TYR A 90 -11.13 19.41 3.79
CA TYR A 90 -10.69 18.21 4.52
C TYR A 90 -9.18 18.20 4.67
N SER A 91 -8.73 17.74 5.81
CA SER A 91 -7.33 17.41 6.06
C SER A 91 -7.26 16.04 6.73
N ARG A 92 -6.31 15.22 6.28
CA ARG A 92 -6.06 13.89 6.84
C ARG A 92 -4.56 13.69 7.01
N GLU A 93 -4.25 12.98 8.07
CA GLU A 93 -2.88 12.68 8.47
C GLU A 93 -2.78 11.19 8.75
N GLY A 94 -1.62 10.60 8.47
CA GLY A 94 -1.32 9.22 8.83
C GLY A 94 0.17 9.01 8.96
N CYS A 95 0.57 8.04 9.77
CA CYS A 95 1.95 7.67 9.98
C CYS A 95 2.22 6.22 9.56
N PHE A 96 3.36 5.99 8.92
CA PHE A 96 3.68 4.76 8.21
C PHE A 96 5.13 4.35 8.46
N GLN A 97 5.44 3.08 8.28
CA GLN A 97 6.80 2.57 8.41
C GLN A 97 7.67 2.83 7.17
N SER A 98 7.03 3.02 6.01
CA SER A 98 7.73 3.23 4.75
C SER A 98 7.15 4.41 3.97
N GLU A 99 7.99 4.99 3.11
CA GLU A 99 7.57 6.02 2.17
C GLU A 99 6.50 5.51 1.21
N ALA A 100 6.63 4.27 0.75
CA ALA A 100 5.68 3.65 -0.17
C ALA A 100 4.27 3.58 0.42
N GLU A 101 4.14 3.19 1.68
CA GLU A 101 2.85 3.19 2.39
C GLU A 101 2.28 4.61 2.53
N CYS A 102 3.15 5.56 2.87
CA CYS A 102 2.77 6.97 2.95
C CYS A 102 2.24 7.50 1.61
N GLN A 103 2.93 7.24 0.51
CA GLN A 103 2.49 7.65 -0.83
C GLN A 103 1.18 6.96 -1.25
N ALA A 104 1.02 5.69 -0.91
CA ALA A 104 -0.23 4.96 -1.15
C ALA A 104 -1.41 5.61 -0.40
N PHE A 105 -1.20 5.98 0.87
CA PHE A 105 -2.20 6.71 1.65
C PHE A 105 -2.57 8.05 1.01
N LEU A 106 -1.57 8.86 0.60
CA LEU A 106 -1.85 10.14 -0.06
C LEU A 106 -2.67 9.96 -1.34
N THR A 107 -2.29 8.97 -2.16
CA THR A 107 -3.00 8.67 -3.41
C THR A 107 -4.43 8.25 -3.11
N TYR A 108 -4.60 7.36 -2.14
CA TYR A 108 -5.91 6.86 -1.75
C TYR A 108 -6.82 7.97 -1.23
N VAL A 109 -6.38 8.77 -0.26
CA VAL A 109 -7.20 9.86 0.29
C VAL A 109 -7.48 10.94 -0.74
N SER A 110 -6.50 11.26 -1.61
CA SER A 110 -6.69 12.25 -2.67
C SER A 110 -7.81 11.85 -3.65
N SER A 111 -8.06 10.56 -3.85
CA SER A 111 -9.13 10.07 -4.73
C SER A 111 -10.55 10.41 -4.24
N PHE A 112 -10.70 10.73 -2.95
CA PHE A 112 -11.98 11.18 -2.37
C PHE A 112 -12.17 12.69 -2.44
N LEU A 113 -11.16 13.44 -2.84
CA LEU A 113 -11.18 14.89 -2.88
C LEU A 113 -11.41 15.38 -4.31
N LEU A 114 -12.22 16.41 -4.46
CA LEU A 114 -12.44 17.11 -5.73
C LEU A 114 -11.16 17.85 -6.15
N GLN A 115 -10.47 18.42 -5.18
CA GLN A 115 -9.25 19.17 -5.38
C GLN A 115 -8.31 18.96 -4.18
N THR A 116 -7.05 18.63 -4.46
CA THR A 116 -6.02 18.46 -3.45
C THR A 116 -5.07 19.65 -3.48
N PHE A 117 -4.82 20.28 -2.33
CA PHE A 117 -3.91 21.41 -2.17
C PHE A 117 -2.61 21.02 -1.50
N THR A 118 -2.69 20.08 -0.57
CA THR A 118 -1.55 19.58 0.19
C THR A 118 -1.43 18.08 -0.03
N ARG A 119 -0.26 17.63 -0.38
CA ARG A 119 0.07 16.21 -0.55
C ARG A 119 1.55 16.01 -0.27
N GLU A 120 1.85 15.52 0.93
CA GLU A 120 3.21 15.52 1.44
C GLU A 120 3.50 14.26 2.25
N CYS A 121 4.63 13.63 1.98
CA CYS A 121 5.22 12.59 2.82
C CYS A 121 6.57 13.05 3.31
N ARG A 122 6.77 13.01 4.63
CA ARG A 122 8.04 13.35 5.27
C ARG A 122 8.43 12.28 6.28
N LEU A 123 9.74 11.99 6.33
CA LEU A 123 10.30 11.20 7.41
C LEU A 123 10.42 12.09 8.65
N GLY A 124 9.98 11.57 9.78
CA GLY A 124 9.90 12.30 11.04
C GLY A 124 8.50 12.90 11.27
N ALA A 125 7.83 12.46 12.33
CA ALA A 125 6.49 12.89 12.73
C ALA A 125 6.53 13.84 13.93
#